data_879bc6e77a20b18e55c57b22f1b853aa
#
_entry.id   879bc6e77a20b18e55c57b22f1b853aa
#
_cell.length_a   1.000
_cell.length_b   1.000
_cell.length_c   1.000
_cell.angle_alpha   90.00
_cell.angle_beta   90.00
_cell.angle_gamma   90.00
#
_symmetry.space_group_name_H-M   'P 1'
#
loop_
_entity.id
_entity.type
_entity.pdbx_description
1 polymer ?
#
loop_
_entity_poly.entity_id
_entity_poly.type
_entity_poly.pdbx_seq_one_letter_code
_entity_poly.pdbx_strand_id
1 'polypeptide(L)'
;MKHIINPNSRYFSEYKPNHLVISKLNIGSHLNCLLSMLKKNRTATKLSYLSAVLAFISVNPANAALSTTTVNSIKGDKPVFFATESIVNKLGFNYNGTDYNEISGNITSNTTKYFDHTTNLNDFVIKSYFVPRTTIDDNKGDYFDINNDAFDPKQPISNTLNYVWKDSNNVKIDPADFNNIACSHNKYKMPLKLEITATDIKVHTQFGDPNESDPVNFIETQSMGAQPITKTYQIAIANTCFAKPYSLISDPLTQWRSVKNDKSENDEKWNLTGIGINNIPKNKPNFAVGGGVTEDYVFNQGFKVTPTLSKKHFPTTGFAGAQFQLVMGGVQNDYTFTTNNSSVTVDKDGLITLNQPTKTVTITATLKSDDKIHYDYTFSLDLWLEPKLQSFQNQNDARAQCTGSSKLLSRKELNNSSEFSTKNLDGAKGRIYNVFTRGIGYGVFSEWGRSLNQQYNSLIVTYPKSNWKFGWYYTNESHNTTNDNNEAISEAILVSSHDGMISFPSAWGIDEAKRAVCGTYL
;
A
#
# COMPACT_ATOMS: atom_id res chain seq x y z
N MET A 1 -4.06 -9.99 -44.94
CA MET A 1 -3.99 -8.59 -45.40
C MET A 1 -3.34 -7.81 -44.29
N LYS A 2 -2.05 -7.61 -44.38
CA LYS A 2 -1.28 -6.46 -44.86
C LYS A 2 -1.58 -5.20 -44.03
N HIS A 3 -0.64 -4.90 -43.13
CA HIS A 3 0.20 -3.71 -43.01
C HIS A 3 -0.51 -2.45 -42.48
N ILE A 4 0.08 -1.68 -41.57
CA ILE A 4 1.31 -0.91 -41.74
C ILE A 4 1.89 -0.53 -40.38
N ILE A 5 3.20 -0.74 -40.24
CA ILE A 5 4.09 -0.20 -39.22
C ILE A 5 4.56 1.16 -39.71
N ASN A 6 4.63 2.15 -38.87
CA ASN A 6 5.42 3.34 -39.15
C ASN A 6 6.32 3.68 -37.91
N PRO A 7 7.65 3.69 -38.10
CA PRO A 7 8.59 4.12 -37.08
C PRO A 7 9.08 5.53 -37.41
N ASN A 8 9.42 6.28 -36.39
CA ASN A 8 10.34 7.42 -36.35
C ASN A 8 9.75 8.71 -35.80
N SER A 9 10.20 9.01 -34.58
CA SER A 9 10.69 10.37 -34.32
C SER A 9 11.71 10.31 -33.17
N ARG A 10 12.97 10.32 -33.58
CA ARG A 10 14.10 10.63 -32.69
C ARG A 10 14.11 12.15 -32.50
N TYR A 11 13.97 12.60 -31.28
CA TYR A 11 14.40 13.96 -30.92
C TYR A 11 15.82 13.84 -30.32
N PHE A 12 16.78 14.26 -31.14
CA PHE A 12 18.10 14.66 -30.67
C PHE A 12 17.97 16.07 -30.09
N SER A 13 18.21 16.27 -28.84
CA SER A 13 18.50 17.59 -28.30
C SER A 13 20.01 17.82 -28.36
N GLU A 14 20.43 18.72 -29.24
CA GLU A 14 21.79 19.22 -29.32
C GLU A 14 22.19 19.92 -28.01
N TYR A 15 23.24 19.42 -27.42
CA TYR A 15 23.95 20.06 -26.33
C TYR A 15 24.87 21.13 -26.93
N LYS A 16 24.55 22.41 -26.77
CA LYS A 16 25.48 23.51 -27.10
C LYS A 16 26.42 23.71 -25.90
N PRO A 17 27.74 23.69 -26.12
CA PRO A 17 28.70 24.03 -25.06
C PRO A 17 28.66 25.55 -24.80
N ASN A 18 28.54 25.93 -23.54
CA ASN A 18 28.66 27.30 -23.09
C ASN A 18 30.08 27.82 -23.37
N HIS A 19 30.17 28.81 -24.21
CA HIS A 19 31.40 29.57 -24.44
C HIS A 19 31.83 30.30 -23.17
N LEU A 20 33.05 29.96 -22.74
CA LEU A 20 33.78 30.71 -21.72
C LEU A 20 34.11 32.10 -22.29
N VAL A 21 33.46 33.13 -21.82
CA VAL A 21 33.79 34.52 -22.16
C VAL A 21 35.05 34.90 -21.37
N ILE A 22 36.18 34.82 -22.03
CA ILE A 22 37.42 35.44 -21.51
C ILE A 22 37.28 36.95 -21.75
N SER A 23 37.09 37.72 -20.67
CA SER A 23 37.15 39.15 -20.72
C SER A 23 38.53 39.58 -21.14
N LYS A 24 38.69 40.13 -22.34
CA LYS A 24 39.91 40.80 -22.80
C LYS A 24 40.17 41.98 -21.91
N LEU A 25 41.21 41.91 -21.09
CA LEU A 25 41.73 43.06 -20.38
C LEU A 25 42.14 44.11 -21.42
N ASN A 26 41.51 45.25 -21.37
CA ASN A 26 41.73 46.33 -22.32
C ASN A 26 42.99 47.10 -21.97
N ILE A 27 44.15 46.61 -22.43
CA ILE A 27 45.47 47.20 -22.21
C ILE A 27 45.67 48.49 -23.06
N GLY A 28 44.72 48.78 -23.97
CA GLY A 28 44.80 49.90 -24.89
C GLY A 28 44.64 51.31 -24.29
N SER A 29 43.91 51.42 -23.15
CA SER A 29 43.64 52.75 -22.58
C SER A 29 44.80 53.37 -21.79
N HIS A 30 45.67 52.55 -21.21
CA HIS A 30 46.83 53.02 -20.46
C HIS A 30 48.01 53.38 -21.36
N LEU A 31 48.17 52.75 -22.54
CA LEU A 31 49.22 53.07 -23.49
C LEU A 31 48.98 54.43 -24.18
N ASN A 32 47.74 54.76 -24.48
CA ASN A 32 47.35 56.07 -25.08
C ASN A 32 47.51 57.25 -24.07
N CYS A 33 47.35 57.03 -22.79
CA CYS A 33 47.59 58.04 -21.77
C CYS A 33 49.09 58.38 -21.64
N LEU A 34 49.97 57.37 -21.68
CA LEU A 34 51.43 57.54 -21.64
C LEU A 34 51.98 58.22 -22.93
N LEU A 35 51.43 57.90 -24.12
CA LEU A 35 51.82 58.53 -25.37
C LEU A 35 51.36 60.01 -25.48
N SER A 36 50.25 60.38 -24.84
CA SER A 36 49.76 61.78 -24.80
C SER A 36 50.63 62.66 -23.92
N MET A 37 51.20 62.14 -22.84
CA MET A 37 52.12 62.85 -21.93
C MET A 37 53.50 63.16 -22.55
N LEU A 38 53.97 62.31 -23.49
CA LEU A 38 55.25 62.44 -24.16
C LEU A 38 55.22 63.50 -25.31
N LYS A 39 54.06 63.97 -25.75
CA LYS A 39 53.93 64.96 -26.82
C LYS A 39 53.97 66.41 -26.35
N LYS A 40 53.94 66.73 -25.08
CA LYS A 40 53.71 68.07 -24.59
C LYS A 40 54.94 68.85 -24.03
N ASN A 41 56.13 68.23 -23.90
CA ASN A 41 57.32 68.95 -23.42
C ASN A 41 58.55 68.74 -24.28
N ARG A 42 58.91 69.72 -25.09
CA ARG A 42 60.20 69.85 -25.82
C ARG A 42 61.23 70.54 -24.96
N THR A 43 61.96 69.79 -24.15
CA THR A 43 63.22 70.25 -23.57
C THR A 43 63.96 69.08 -22.89
N ALA A 44 65.25 69.21 -22.71
CA ALA A 44 66.31 68.26 -22.41
C ALA A 44 66.14 67.27 -21.20
N THR A 45 65.00 67.20 -20.61
CA THR A 45 64.70 66.25 -19.53
C THR A 45 64.17 64.89 -19.99
N LYS A 46 64.11 64.65 -21.33
CA LYS A 46 63.57 63.39 -21.89
C LYS A 46 64.46 62.15 -21.71
N LEU A 47 65.75 62.40 -21.49
CA LEU A 47 66.69 61.23 -21.36
C LEU A 47 66.67 60.65 -19.95
N SER A 48 66.42 61.46 -18.90
CA SER A 48 66.38 61.01 -17.53
C SER A 48 65.07 60.23 -17.19
N TYR A 49 63.98 60.57 -17.84
CA TYR A 49 62.70 59.81 -17.65
C TYR A 49 62.70 58.47 -18.41
N LEU A 50 63.40 58.39 -19.54
CA LEU A 50 63.50 57.13 -20.28
C LEU A 50 64.41 56.11 -19.57
N SER A 51 65.44 56.59 -18.90
CA SER A 51 66.29 55.74 -18.04
C SER A 51 65.56 55.28 -16.75
N ALA A 52 64.72 56.15 -16.16
CA ALA A 52 63.92 55.75 -15.01
C ALA A 52 62.82 54.74 -15.36
N VAL A 53 62.18 54.90 -16.53
CA VAL A 53 61.16 53.94 -17.00
C VAL A 53 61.80 52.59 -17.42
N LEU A 54 63.03 52.62 -18.02
CA LEU A 54 63.76 51.36 -18.29
C LEU A 54 64.29 50.73 -17.00
N ALA A 55 64.66 51.50 -15.98
CA ALA A 55 65.06 50.96 -14.68
C ALA A 55 63.89 50.33 -13.90
N PHE A 56 62.66 50.83 -14.09
CA PHE A 56 61.47 50.20 -13.51
C PHE A 56 61.03 48.95 -14.28
N ILE A 57 61.35 48.80 -15.55
CA ILE A 57 61.05 47.61 -16.33
C ILE A 57 62.08 46.48 -16.08
N SER A 58 63.26 46.83 -15.62
CA SER A 58 64.33 45.86 -15.34
C SER A 58 64.31 45.32 -13.89
N VAL A 59 63.51 45.86 -13.01
CA VAL A 59 63.28 45.26 -11.68
C VAL A 59 61.99 44.45 -11.76
N ASN A 60 61.97 43.44 -12.63
CA ASN A 60 61.15 42.28 -12.32
C ASN A 60 61.84 41.65 -11.09
N PRO A 61 61.16 41.55 -9.92
CA PRO A 61 61.54 40.57 -8.99
C PRO A 61 61.45 39.26 -9.77
N ALA A 62 62.58 38.61 -10.01
CA ALA A 62 62.61 37.23 -10.33
C ALA A 62 61.94 36.53 -9.14
N ASN A 63 60.62 36.53 -9.11
CA ASN A 63 59.92 35.45 -8.50
C ASN A 63 60.28 34.22 -9.35
N ALA A 64 61.48 33.72 -9.16
CA ALA A 64 61.73 32.34 -9.38
C ALA A 64 60.78 31.64 -8.41
N ALA A 65 59.55 31.44 -8.87
CA ALA A 65 58.79 30.33 -8.41
C ALA A 65 59.66 29.11 -8.78
N LEU A 66 60.50 28.69 -7.87
CA LEU A 66 60.98 27.32 -7.84
C LEU A 66 59.73 26.47 -7.68
N SER A 67 59.00 26.26 -8.80
CA SER A 67 58.19 25.08 -8.92
C SER A 67 59.21 23.93 -9.11
N THR A 68 59.89 23.55 -8.05
CA THR A 68 60.43 22.21 -7.95
C THR A 68 59.19 21.33 -7.89
N THR A 69 58.73 20.91 -9.05
CA THR A 69 58.00 19.64 -9.17
C THR A 69 59.01 18.64 -8.62
N THR A 70 58.87 18.26 -7.37
CA THR A 70 59.58 17.12 -6.82
C THR A 70 59.20 15.95 -7.71
N VAL A 71 60.17 15.40 -8.42
CA VAL A 71 60.00 14.23 -9.29
C VAL A 71 59.56 13.01 -8.46
N ASN A 72 59.73 13.07 -7.14
CA ASN A 72 59.24 12.09 -6.18
C ASN A 72 57.92 12.64 -5.58
N SER A 73 56.80 12.05 -5.96
CA SER A 73 55.57 12.22 -5.21
C SER A 73 55.82 11.82 -3.75
N ILE A 74 55.29 12.63 -2.84
CA ILE A 74 55.23 12.23 -1.43
C ILE A 74 54.37 10.96 -1.40
N LYS A 75 54.97 9.83 -1.05
CA LYS A 75 54.28 8.56 -0.88
C LYS A 75 54.11 8.36 0.62
N GLY A 76 52.85 8.29 1.05
CA GLY A 76 52.47 7.88 2.39
C GLY A 76 52.31 6.37 2.49
N ASP A 77 52.10 5.87 3.67
CA ASP A 77 51.74 4.47 3.89
C ASP A 77 50.33 4.16 3.39
N LYS A 78 50.05 2.88 3.12
CA LYS A 78 48.71 2.40 2.83
C LYS A 78 47.76 2.75 3.98
N PRO A 79 46.60 3.39 3.73
CA PRO A 79 45.65 3.74 4.79
C PRO A 79 45.09 2.48 5.48
N VAL A 80 44.89 2.60 6.78
CA VAL A 80 44.27 1.56 7.62
C VAL A 80 42.96 2.06 8.16
N PHE A 81 41.89 1.53 7.60
CA PHE A 81 40.51 1.93 7.95
C PHE A 81 40.16 1.51 9.38
N PHE A 82 39.65 2.45 10.16
CA PHE A 82 39.02 2.19 11.44
C PHE A 82 37.62 2.84 11.48
N ALA A 83 36.59 2.08 11.89
CA ALA A 83 35.24 2.57 12.06
C ALA A 83 34.79 2.50 13.51
N THR A 84 33.99 3.46 13.92
CA THR A 84 33.28 3.42 15.21
C THR A 84 32.02 2.57 15.09
N GLU A 85 31.52 2.04 16.22
CA GLU A 85 30.25 1.30 16.25
C GLU A 85 29.06 2.13 15.73
N SER A 86 29.14 3.46 15.82
CA SER A 86 28.10 4.38 15.33
C SER A 86 27.95 4.41 13.81
N ILE A 87 28.91 3.86 13.05
CA ILE A 87 28.87 3.86 11.57
C ILE A 87 27.59 3.20 11.03
N VAL A 88 27.07 2.18 11.70
CA VAL A 88 25.81 1.51 11.31
C VAL A 88 24.60 2.45 11.34
N ASN A 89 24.62 3.48 12.18
CA ASN A 89 23.54 4.46 12.31
C ASN A 89 23.53 5.49 11.18
N LYS A 90 24.56 5.47 10.33
CA LYS A 90 24.73 6.28 9.13
C LYS A 90 24.25 5.57 7.86
N LEU A 91 23.85 4.30 7.95
CA LEU A 91 23.15 3.65 6.86
C LEU A 91 21.69 4.15 6.81
N GLY A 92 21.18 4.43 5.63
CA GLY A 92 19.84 4.95 5.49
C GLY A 92 19.41 5.05 4.03
N PHE A 93 18.50 5.96 3.77
CA PHE A 93 17.95 6.18 2.45
C PHE A 93 17.50 7.63 2.26
N ASN A 94 17.37 8.04 1.01
CA ASN A 94 16.67 9.26 0.64
C ASN A 94 15.30 8.90 0.05
N TYR A 95 14.26 9.58 0.48
CA TYR A 95 12.91 9.48 -0.06
C TYR A 95 12.34 10.88 -0.27
N ASN A 96 11.93 11.19 -1.49
CA ASN A 96 11.39 12.50 -1.89
C ASN A 96 12.26 13.69 -1.43
N GLY A 97 13.60 13.56 -1.57
CA GLY A 97 14.55 14.61 -1.21
C GLY A 97 14.89 14.70 0.28
N THR A 98 14.25 13.90 1.14
CA THR A 98 14.53 13.86 2.58
C THR A 98 15.41 12.67 2.92
N ASP A 99 16.44 12.90 3.71
CA ASP A 99 17.35 11.86 4.19
C ASP A 99 16.84 11.22 5.49
N TYR A 100 16.83 9.89 5.52
CA TYR A 100 16.37 9.07 6.63
C TYR A 100 17.49 8.17 7.12
N ASN A 101 17.98 8.42 8.31
CA ASN A 101 18.92 7.60 9.06
C ASN A 101 18.77 7.93 10.56
N GLU A 102 19.38 7.11 11.45
CA GLU A 102 19.27 7.33 12.90
C GLU A 102 19.81 8.69 13.34
N ILE A 103 20.86 9.19 12.68
CA ILE A 103 21.52 10.44 13.05
C ILE A 103 20.69 11.65 12.61
N SER A 104 19.99 11.57 11.48
CA SER A 104 19.08 12.63 11.06
C SER A 104 17.86 12.78 11.99
N GLY A 105 17.56 11.73 12.78
CA GLY A 105 16.40 11.69 13.65
C GLY A 105 15.05 11.52 12.93
N ASN A 106 15.07 11.42 11.59
CA ASN A 106 13.85 11.24 10.79
C ASN A 106 13.29 9.83 10.83
N ILE A 107 14.13 8.85 11.22
CA ILE A 107 13.77 7.45 11.42
C ILE A 107 14.61 6.83 12.52
N THR A 108 14.03 5.90 13.25
CA THR A 108 14.75 5.06 14.23
C THR A 108 14.48 3.59 13.95
N SER A 109 15.41 2.71 14.32
CA SER A 109 15.21 1.26 14.15
C SER A 109 14.17 0.65 15.08
N ASN A 110 13.80 1.36 16.17
CA ASN A 110 12.91 0.85 17.22
C ASN A 110 11.45 1.26 17.03
N THR A 111 11.14 2.12 16.06
CA THR A 111 9.80 2.60 15.79
C THR A 111 9.43 2.42 14.32
N THR A 112 8.16 2.15 14.06
CA THR A 112 7.66 2.09 12.69
C THR A 112 7.52 3.48 12.11
N LYS A 113 8.21 3.75 11.01
CA LYS A 113 8.02 4.98 10.22
C LYS A 113 6.93 4.78 9.20
N TYR A 114 5.93 5.66 9.23
CA TYR A 114 4.84 5.66 8.27
C TYR A 114 5.12 6.60 7.10
N PHE A 115 4.78 6.12 5.90
CA PHE A 115 4.78 6.88 4.66
C PHE A 115 3.36 6.90 4.08
N ASP A 116 3.10 7.87 3.20
CA ASP A 116 1.81 8.07 2.54
C ASP A 116 1.45 6.92 1.57
N HIS A 117 0.17 6.76 1.29
CA HIS A 117 -0.39 5.71 0.43
C HIS A 117 0.14 5.71 -1.02
N THR A 118 0.69 6.83 -1.50
CA THR A 118 1.30 6.95 -2.82
C THR A 118 2.72 6.38 -2.89
N THR A 119 3.28 5.98 -1.76
CA THR A 119 4.66 5.51 -1.64
C THR A 119 4.88 4.18 -2.36
N ASN A 120 5.92 4.17 -3.19
CA ASN A 120 6.44 2.99 -3.86
C ASN A 120 7.81 2.63 -3.28
N LEU A 121 8.05 1.35 -3.01
CA LEU A 121 9.35 0.91 -2.44
C LEU A 121 10.53 1.14 -3.39
N ASN A 122 10.29 1.30 -4.70
CA ASN A 122 11.34 1.64 -5.65
C ASN A 122 11.85 3.08 -5.50
N ASP A 123 11.10 3.96 -4.82
CA ASP A 123 11.48 5.37 -4.68
C ASP A 123 12.47 5.61 -3.54
N PHE A 124 12.79 4.56 -2.78
CA PHE A 124 13.77 4.60 -1.70
C PHE A 124 15.19 4.47 -2.27
N VAL A 125 15.93 5.58 -2.29
CA VAL A 125 17.33 5.61 -2.75
C VAL A 125 18.23 5.32 -1.56
N ILE A 126 18.82 4.12 -1.54
CA ILE A 126 19.66 3.67 -0.43
C ILE A 126 20.99 4.44 -0.42
N LYS A 127 21.40 4.92 0.74
CA LYS A 127 22.61 5.75 0.92
C LYS A 127 23.36 5.40 2.21
N SER A 128 24.66 5.65 2.18
CA SER A 128 25.49 5.78 3.37
C SER A 128 25.80 7.26 3.61
N TYR A 129 25.75 7.68 4.87
CA TYR A 129 26.00 9.06 5.29
C TYR A 129 27.27 9.13 6.16
N PHE A 130 28.28 8.35 5.81
CA PHE A 130 29.52 8.26 6.55
C PHE A 130 30.28 9.59 6.51
N VAL A 131 30.79 10.01 7.65
CA VAL A 131 31.53 11.26 7.83
C VAL A 131 32.95 10.94 8.31
N PRO A 132 34.01 11.40 7.63
CA PRO A 132 35.38 11.22 8.08
C PRO A 132 35.62 12.03 9.37
N ARG A 133 36.45 11.48 10.25
CA ARG A 133 37.05 12.25 11.35
C ARG A 133 38.13 13.15 10.81
N THR A 134 38.23 14.34 11.32
CA THR A 134 39.31 15.28 10.97
C THR A 134 40.61 14.93 11.69
N THR A 135 40.51 14.31 12.85
CA THR A 135 41.61 13.80 13.65
C THR A 135 41.18 12.54 14.38
N ILE A 136 42.14 11.74 14.91
CA ILE A 136 41.87 10.53 15.69
C ILE A 136 41.02 10.82 16.95
N ASP A 137 41.15 12.01 17.50
CA ASP A 137 40.41 12.47 18.71
C ASP A 137 39.07 13.14 18.40
N ASP A 138 38.74 13.28 17.10
CA ASP A 138 37.46 13.86 16.68
C ASP A 138 36.29 12.89 16.92
N ASN A 139 35.44 13.19 17.90
CA ASN A 139 34.27 12.37 18.23
C ASN A 139 33.06 12.55 17.27
N LYS A 140 33.17 13.42 16.27
CA LYS A 140 32.10 13.73 15.35
C LYS A 140 32.07 12.88 14.08
N GLY A 141 33.21 12.26 13.72
CA GLY A 141 33.31 11.40 12.56
C GLY A 141 33.04 9.91 12.86
N ASP A 142 32.76 9.15 11.83
CA ASP A 142 32.41 7.73 11.90
C ASP A 142 33.61 6.82 11.61
N TYR A 143 34.62 7.33 10.89
CA TYR A 143 35.80 6.58 10.49
C TYR A 143 37.01 7.46 10.41
N PHE A 144 38.18 6.86 10.54
CA PHE A 144 39.48 7.53 10.38
C PHE A 144 40.50 6.55 9.81
N ASP A 145 41.58 7.09 9.30
CA ASP A 145 42.80 6.35 9.00
C ASP A 145 43.72 6.32 10.24
N ILE A 146 44.15 5.13 10.65
CA ILE A 146 45.04 4.98 11.84
C ILE A 146 46.34 5.77 11.67
N ASN A 147 46.88 5.89 10.46
CA ASN A 147 48.06 6.66 10.16
C ASN A 147 47.81 8.18 10.18
N ASN A 148 46.54 8.58 10.32
CA ASN A 148 46.09 9.99 10.36
C ASN A 148 46.46 10.78 9.09
N ASP A 149 46.48 10.11 7.94
CA ASP A 149 46.68 10.74 6.64
C ASP A 149 45.46 11.52 6.18
N ALA A 150 45.69 12.58 5.41
CA ALA A 150 44.61 13.38 4.85
C ALA A 150 43.82 12.56 3.82
N PHE A 151 42.48 12.55 3.97
CA PHE A 151 41.58 11.88 3.02
C PHE A 151 41.57 12.53 1.65
N ASP A 152 41.29 11.73 0.61
CA ASP A 152 40.98 12.28 -0.71
C ASP A 152 39.73 13.16 -0.65
N PRO A 153 39.83 14.47 -0.96
CA PRO A 153 38.71 15.40 -0.85
C PRO A 153 37.59 15.10 -1.84
N LYS A 154 37.83 14.33 -2.90
CA LYS A 154 36.80 13.96 -3.90
C LYS A 154 36.08 12.70 -3.53
N GLN A 155 36.77 11.74 -2.95
CA GLN A 155 36.24 10.43 -2.59
C GLN A 155 36.89 9.90 -1.33
N PRO A 156 36.58 10.42 -0.14
CA PRO A 156 37.21 10.01 1.10
C PRO A 156 36.91 8.57 1.49
N ILE A 157 35.76 8.03 1.02
CA ILE A 157 35.31 6.66 1.29
C ILE A 157 34.53 6.10 0.10
N SER A 158 34.66 4.82 -0.13
CA SER A 158 33.83 4.03 -1.05
C SER A 158 33.22 2.84 -0.34
N ASN A 159 32.07 2.38 -0.79
CA ASN A 159 31.38 1.19 -0.28
C ASN A 159 30.42 0.63 -1.31
N THR A 160 30.03 -0.62 -1.14
CA THR A 160 28.94 -1.28 -1.85
C THR A 160 27.76 -1.38 -0.91
N LEU A 161 26.60 -0.84 -1.32
CA LEU A 161 25.35 -0.92 -0.57
C LEU A 161 24.45 -2.00 -1.14
N ASN A 162 24.07 -2.92 -0.28
CA ASN A 162 23.06 -3.94 -0.55
C ASN A 162 21.85 -3.70 0.32
N TYR A 163 20.67 -4.00 -0.18
CA TYR A 163 19.44 -3.91 0.62
C TYR A 163 18.44 -5.00 0.28
N VAL A 164 17.59 -5.30 1.24
CA VAL A 164 16.49 -6.22 1.06
C VAL A 164 15.26 -5.73 1.81
N TRP A 165 14.11 -5.79 1.13
CA TRP A 165 12.82 -5.60 1.75
C TRP A 165 12.28 -6.94 2.23
N LYS A 166 11.85 -6.99 3.49
CA LYS A 166 11.23 -8.16 4.13
C LYS A 166 9.93 -7.73 4.81
N ASP A 167 9.03 -8.67 5.00
CA ASP A 167 7.88 -8.47 5.89
C ASP A 167 8.26 -8.66 7.38
N SER A 168 7.32 -8.47 8.29
CA SER A 168 7.59 -8.66 9.73
C SER A 168 7.98 -10.09 10.10
N ASN A 169 7.61 -11.09 9.29
CA ASN A 169 8.00 -12.49 9.45
C ASN A 169 9.31 -12.84 8.74
N ASN A 170 10.06 -11.84 8.24
CA ASN A 170 11.30 -11.98 7.48
C ASN A 170 11.14 -12.65 6.09
N VAL A 171 9.92 -12.69 5.54
CA VAL A 171 9.69 -13.11 4.16
C VAL A 171 10.14 -12.00 3.23
N LYS A 172 11.01 -12.31 2.27
CA LYS A 172 11.47 -11.36 1.27
C LYS A 172 10.31 -10.90 0.39
N ILE A 173 10.23 -9.59 0.16
CA ILE A 173 9.22 -9.00 -0.71
C ILE A 173 9.69 -9.11 -2.16
N ASP A 174 8.78 -9.57 -3.03
CA ASP A 174 9.02 -9.64 -4.46
C ASP A 174 9.03 -8.21 -5.05
N PRO A 175 10.04 -7.81 -5.83
CA PRO A 175 10.06 -6.50 -6.48
C PRO A 175 8.82 -6.19 -7.33
N ALA A 176 8.15 -7.21 -7.87
CA ALA A 176 6.90 -7.03 -8.62
C ALA A 176 5.74 -6.46 -7.76
N ASP A 177 5.82 -6.61 -6.43
CA ASP A 177 4.81 -6.12 -5.49
C ASP A 177 5.12 -4.73 -4.91
N PHE A 178 6.27 -4.15 -5.18
CA PHE A 178 6.72 -2.88 -4.59
C PHE A 178 5.76 -1.71 -4.82
N ASN A 179 5.04 -1.70 -5.95
CA ASN A 179 4.08 -0.66 -6.30
C ASN A 179 2.74 -0.75 -5.54
N ASN A 180 2.39 -1.91 -4.99
CA ASN A 180 1.08 -2.18 -4.41
C ASN A 180 1.17 -2.75 -2.98
N ILE A 181 2.23 -2.44 -2.28
CA ILE A 181 2.56 -3.07 -0.99
C ILE A 181 1.61 -2.65 0.15
N ALA A 182 1.07 -1.43 0.11
CA ALA A 182 0.28 -0.85 1.20
C ALA A 182 -0.89 -1.74 1.64
N CYS A 183 -1.57 -2.39 0.69
CA CYS A 183 -2.77 -3.21 0.91
C CYS A 183 -2.56 -4.70 0.63
N SER A 184 -1.35 -5.20 0.75
CA SER A 184 -0.97 -6.60 0.45
C SER A 184 -1.01 -7.54 1.67
N HIS A 185 -1.90 -7.29 2.65
CA HIS A 185 -1.99 -8.02 3.94
C HIS A 185 -2.19 -9.54 3.82
N ASN A 186 -2.71 -10.01 2.70
CA ASN A 186 -2.86 -11.44 2.41
C ASN A 186 -1.54 -12.13 2.01
N LYS A 187 -0.54 -11.35 1.59
CA LYS A 187 0.75 -11.84 1.11
C LYS A 187 1.88 -11.52 2.09
N TYR A 188 1.90 -10.30 2.63
CA TYR A 188 2.97 -9.81 3.50
C TYR A 188 2.43 -9.26 4.82
N LYS A 189 3.16 -9.50 5.91
CA LYS A 189 2.82 -9.00 7.26
C LYS A 189 3.51 -7.68 7.54
N MET A 190 2.74 -6.72 8.05
CA MET A 190 3.25 -5.40 8.43
C MET A 190 3.77 -5.37 9.88
N PRO A 191 4.70 -4.46 10.23
CA PRO A 191 5.39 -3.53 9.34
C PRO A 191 6.44 -4.23 8.45
N LEU A 192 6.85 -3.54 7.38
CA LEU A 192 7.95 -4.00 6.54
C LEU A 192 9.29 -3.71 7.22
N LYS A 193 10.32 -4.47 6.82
CA LYS A 193 11.71 -4.28 7.25
C LYS A 193 12.56 -3.95 6.04
N LEU A 194 13.20 -2.79 6.06
CA LEU A 194 14.27 -2.42 5.14
C LEU A 194 15.61 -2.73 5.82
N GLU A 195 16.30 -3.75 5.35
CA GLU A 195 17.62 -4.12 5.81
C GLU A 195 18.65 -3.60 4.82
N ILE A 196 19.59 -2.78 5.28
CA ILE A 196 20.66 -2.15 4.49
C ILE A 196 21.99 -2.66 5.01
N THR A 197 22.84 -3.15 4.11
CA THR A 197 24.18 -3.66 4.45
C THR A 197 25.22 -2.95 3.60
N ALA A 198 26.27 -2.43 4.23
CA ALA A 198 27.45 -1.91 3.54
C ALA A 198 28.57 -2.95 3.56
N THR A 199 29.18 -3.17 2.41
CA THR A 199 30.32 -4.06 2.21
C THR A 199 31.41 -3.35 1.42
N ASP A 200 32.59 -3.92 1.37
CA ASP A 200 33.75 -3.43 0.62
C ASP A 200 34.07 -1.96 0.92
N ILE A 201 33.96 -1.61 2.21
CA ILE A 201 34.20 -0.23 2.64
C ILE A 201 35.70 0.02 2.63
N LYS A 202 36.12 1.05 1.88
CA LYS A 202 37.52 1.47 1.79
C LYS A 202 37.63 2.97 2.03
N VAL A 203 38.65 3.39 2.73
CA VAL A 203 39.05 4.79 2.82
C VAL A 203 40.12 5.10 1.78
N HIS A 204 40.09 6.34 1.30
CA HIS A 204 41.01 6.84 0.31
C HIS A 204 41.74 8.05 0.87
N THR A 205 43.07 8.05 0.79
CA THR A 205 43.95 9.13 1.24
C THR A 205 44.65 9.81 0.05
N GLN A 206 45.11 11.05 0.25
CA GLN A 206 45.73 11.84 -0.82
C GLN A 206 47.09 11.29 -1.24
N PHE A 207 47.86 10.73 -0.30
CA PHE A 207 49.26 10.43 -0.47
C PHE A 207 49.65 8.97 -0.16
N GLY A 208 48.71 8.14 0.22
CA GLY A 208 48.92 6.71 0.48
C GLY A 208 49.44 5.94 -0.74
N ASP A 209 50.28 4.90 -0.52
CA ASP A 209 50.74 4.00 -1.58
C ASP A 209 50.59 2.52 -1.14
N PRO A 210 49.52 1.81 -1.59
CA PRO A 210 48.39 2.31 -2.37
C PRO A 210 47.54 3.33 -1.61
N ASN A 211 46.82 4.19 -2.32
CA ASN A 211 46.01 5.26 -1.73
C ASN A 211 44.65 4.81 -1.20
N GLU A 212 44.35 3.50 -1.21
CA GLU A 212 43.14 2.91 -0.67
C GLU A 212 43.45 1.83 0.37
N SER A 213 42.59 1.73 1.40
CA SER A 213 42.69 0.68 2.41
C SER A 213 42.26 -0.69 1.88
N ASP A 214 42.53 -1.74 2.64
CA ASP A 214 41.84 -3.01 2.45
C ASP A 214 40.33 -2.87 2.66
N PRO A 215 39.52 -3.67 1.95
CA PRO A 215 38.07 -3.62 2.11
C PRO A 215 37.65 -4.15 3.48
N VAL A 216 36.73 -3.43 4.14
CA VAL A 216 36.17 -3.82 5.43
C VAL A 216 34.67 -4.14 5.25
N ASN A 217 34.26 -5.29 5.79
CA ASN A 217 32.90 -5.80 5.75
C ASN A 217 32.27 -5.91 7.14
N PHE A 218 33.05 -5.80 8.19
CA PHE A 218 32.66 -5.98 9.57
C PHE A 218 33.26 -4.89 10.44
N ILE A 219 32.56 -4.57 11.54
CA ILE A 219 33.12 -3.77 12.63
C ILE A 219 33.28 -4.65 13.86
N GLU A 220 34.39 -4.41 14.60
CA GLU A 220 34.56 -5.02 15.90
C GLU A 220 33.74 -4.30 16.94
N THR A 221 32.93 -5.04 17.69
CA THR A 221 32.18 -4.52 18.83
C THR A 221 32.71 -5.13 20.12
N GLN A 222 32.70 -4.35 21.21
CA GLN A 222 33.20 -4.82 22.51
C GLN A 222 32.37 -5.99 23.07
N SER A 223 31.10 -6.11 22.68
CA SER A 223 30.19 -7.10 23.26
C SER A 223 29.99 -8.35 22.41
N MET A 224 30.15 -8.25 21.07
CA MET A 224 29.74 -9.32 20.14
C MET A 224 30.84 -9.70 19.11
N GLY A 225 32.05 -9.10 19.20
CA GLY A 225 33.10 -9.31 18.19
C GLY A 225 32.71 -8.73 16.81
N ALA A 226 33.23 -9.32 15.74
CA ALA A 226 33.02 -8.86 14.37
C ALA A 226 31.53 -8.93 13.98
N GLN A 227 30.96 -7.79 13.66
CA GLN A 227 29.55 -7.66 13.24
C GLN A 227 29.46 -7.06 11.84
N PRO A 228 28.51 -7.54 10.99
CA PRO A 228 28.25 -6.93 9.70
C PRO A 228 27.75 -5.50 9.88
N ILE A 229 28.15 -4.62 8.97
CA ILE A 229 27.71 -3.22 8.95
C ILE A 229 26.31 -3.17 8.33
N THR A 230 25.33 -3.51 9.15
CA THR A 230 23.91 -3.66 8.72
C THR A 230 22.98 -2.86 9.63
N LYS A 231 22.01 -2.20 9.01
CA LYS A 231 20.94 -1.46 9.69
C LYS A 231 19.58 -1.92 9.18
N THR A 232 18.65 -2.09 10.10
CA THR A 232 17.25 -2.46 9.78
C THR A 232 16.29 -1.40 10.28
N TYR A 233 15.39 -0.94 9.39
CA TYR A 233 14.32 -0.01 9.71
C TYR A 233 12.96 -0.66 9.56
N GLN A 234 12.02 -0.32 10.44
CA GLN A 234 10.62 -0.70 10.32
C GLN A 234 9.84 0.39 9.57
N ILE A 235 9.19 0.00 8.50
CA ILE A 235 8.51 0.91 7.59
C ILE A 235 7.09 0.39 7.33
N ALA A 236 6.11 1.29 7.36
CA ALA A 236 4.74 0.99 6.97
C ALA A 236 4.21 2.07 6.02
N ILE A 237 3.23 1.71 5.22
CA ILE A 237 2.56 2.63 4.31
C ILE A 237 1.13 2.80 4.81
N ALA A 238 0.80 4.02 5.22
CA ALA A 238 -0.53 4.35 5.70
C ALA A 238 -1.53 4.41 4.54
N ASN A 239 -2.65 3.75 4.69
CA ASN A 239 -3.74 3.76 3.70
C ASN A 239 -5.02 3.19 4.33
N THR A 240 -6.16 3.43 3.70
CA THR A 240 -7.38 2.65 3.91
C THR A 240 -7.48 1.61 2.80
N CYS A 241 -7.57 0.33 3.14
CA CYS A 241 -7.44 -0.74 2.17
C CYS A 241 -8.75 -1.42 1.81
N PHE A 242 -9.47 -1.91 2.81
CA PHE A 242 -10.68 -2.71 2.59
C PHE A 242 -11.74 -2.43 3.64
N ALA A 243 -13.00 -2.54 3.21
CA ALA A 243 -14.14 -2.71 4.10
C ALA A 243 -14.50 -4.20 4.14
N LYS A 244 -14.17 -4.87 5.25
CA LYS A 244 -14.22 -6.32 5.40
C LYS A 244 -15.44 -6.75 6.19
N PRO A 245 -16.49 -7.34 5.56
CA PRO A 245 -17.67 -7.84 6.27
C PRO A 245 -17.31 -8.85 7.36
N TYR A 246 -18.01 -8.83 8.47
CA TYR A 246 -17.74 -9.72 9.60
C TYR A 246 -17.89 -11.21 9.27
N SER A 247 -18.71 -11.55 8.28
CA SER A 247 -18.79 -12.93 7.76
C SER A 247 -17.44 -13.49 7.33
N LEU A 248 -16.54 -12.63 6.79
CA LEU A 248 -15.16 -13.00 6.46
C LEU A 248 -14.25 -13.13 7.68
N ILE A 249 -14.56 -12.42 8.77
CA ILE A 249 -13.77 -12.44 10.00
C ILE A 249 -14.17 -13.64 10.83
N SER A 250 -15.48 -13.88 11.00
CA SER A 250 -16.02 -14.96 11.83
C SER A 250 -15.96 -16.33 11.15
N ASP A 251 -16.10 -16.36 9.83
CA ASP A 251 -16.07 -17.58 9.03
C ASP A 251 -15.50 -17.32 7.64
N PRO A 252 -14.19 -17.28 7.50
CA PRO A 252 -13.51 -16.95 6.24
C PRO A 252 -13.80 -17.96 5.12
N LEU A 253 -14.31 -19.17 5.44
CA LEU A 253 -14.57 -20.22 4.46
C LEU A 253 -15.96 -20.11 3.81
N THR A 254 -16.90 -19.37 4.41
CA THR A 254 -18.31 -19.35 4.00
C THR A 254 -18.76 -18.03 3.40
N GLN A 255 -18.04 -17.50 2.43
CA GLN A 255 -18.42 -16.29 1.71
C GLN A 255 -19.65 -16.50 0.83
N TRP A 256 -19.78 -17.67 0.25
CA TRP A 256 -20.95 -18.19 -0.47
C TRP A 256 -20.87 -19.72 -0.52
N ARG A 257 -21.99 -20.37 -0.83
CA ARG A 257 -22.01 -21.84 -0.96
C ARG A 257 -21.57 -22.29 -2.34
N SER A 258 -20.70 -23.28 -2.41
CA SER A 258 -20.41 -24.00 -3.64
C SER A 258 -21.45 -25.11 -3.88
N VAL A 259 -21.63 -25.51 -5.14
CA VAL A 259 -22.48 -26.64 -5.48
C VAL A 259 -21.91 -27.92 -4.86
N LYS A 260 -22.75 -28.69 -4.17
CA LYS A 260 -22.43 -30.00 -3.63
C LYS A 260 -22.31 -31.00 -4.77
N ASN A 261 -21.16 -31.64 -4.90
CA ASN A 261 -21.06 -32.83 -5.78
C ASN A 261 -21.60 -34.04 -5.02
N ASP A 262 -22.56 -34.77 -5.58
CA ASP A 262 -23.25 -35.89 -4.95
C ASP A 262 -22.34 -37.06 -4.52
N LYS A 263 -21.04 -36.97 -4.73
CA LYS A 263 -20.12 -38.11 -4.52
C LYS A 263 -19.53 -38.21 -3.12
N SER A 264 -19.60 -37.18 -2.29
CA SER A 264 -19.29 -37.30 -0.86
C SER A 264 -19.84 -36.14 -0.06
N GLU A 265 -20.42 -36.39 1.10
CA GLU A 265 -20.84 -35.36 2.06
C GLU A 265 -19.65 -34.51 2.56
N ASN A 266 -18.42 -34.98 2.36
CA ASN A 266 -17.18 -34.31 2.74
C ASN A 266 -16.66 -33.32 1.70
N ASP A 267 -17.24 -33.27 0.49
CA ASP A 267 -16.87 -32.32 -0.56
C ASP A 267 -17.63 -31.00 -0.51
N GLU A 268 -18.32 -30.71 0.57
CA GLU A 268 -18.74 -29.34 0.88
C GLU A 268 -17.54 -28.44 1.15
N LYS A 269 -16.66 -28.35 0.19
CA LYS A 269 -15.69 -27.28 0.18
C LYS A 269 -16.44 -26.00 -0.08
N TRP A 270 -16.78 -25.32 0.98
CA TRP A 270 -17.11 -23.91 0.94
C TRP A 270 -15.95 -23.22 0.26
N ASN A 271 -16.09 -23.02 -1.01
CA ASN A 271 -14.99 -22.59 -1.81
C ASN A 271 -14.86 -21.08 -1.65
N LEU A 272 -13.82 -20.63 -0.96
CA LEU A 272 -13.41 -19.23 -0.93
C LEU A 272 -13.34 -18.60 -2.34
N THR A 273 -13.33 -19.45 -3.34
CA THR A 273 -13.23 -19.05 -4.74
C THR A 273 -14.56 -19.07 -5.46
N GLY A 274 -15.66 -19.40 -4.78
CA GLY A 274 -17.02 -19.43 -5.35
C GLY A 274 -17.26 -20.45 -6.43
N ILE A 275 -16.52 -21.56 -6.41
CA ILE A 275 -16.66 -22.55 -7.44
C ILE A 275 -17.22 -23.83 -6.88
N GLY A 276 -18.46 -23.96 -7.05
CA GLY A 276 -19.12 -25.25 -7.02
C GLY A 276 -19.59 -25.70 -8.38
N ILE A 277 -19.43 -24.88 -9.40
CA ILE A 277 -19.84 -25.19 -10.76
C ILE A 277 -18.62 -25.12 -11.64
N ASN A 278 -18.34 -26.23 -12.33
CA ASN A 278 -17.27 -26.26 -13.31
C ASN A 278 -17.43 -25.09 -14.29
N ASN A 279 -16.35 -24.36 -14.54
CA ASN A 279 -16.25 -23.26 -15.49
C ASN A 279 -16.77 -21.87 -15.07
N ILE A 280 -17.17 -21.63 -13.81
CA ILE A 280 -17.38 -20.26 -13.36
C ILE A 280 -16.03 -19.64 -13.01
N PRO A 281 -15.62 -18.54 -13.67
CA PRO A 281 -14.38 -17.86 -13.31
C PRO A 281 -14.44 -17.36 -11.87
N LYS A 282 -13.43 -17.70 -11.08
CA LYS A 282 -13.33 -17.36 -9.65
C LYS A 282 -13.44 -15.87 -9.34
N ASN A 283 -12.97 -15.06 -10.26
CA ASN A 283 -12.83 -13.61 -10.15
C ASN A 283 -13.84 -12.83 -10.99
N LYS A 284 -14.88 -13.49 -11.50
CA LYS A 284 -15.93 -12.83 -12.28
C LYS A 284 -17.30 -13.15 -11.71
N PRO A 285 -18.25 -12.19 -11.77
CA PRO A 285 -19.62 -12.45 -11.35
C PRO A 285 -20.31 -13.43 -12.30
N ASN A 286 -21.14 -14.31 -11.73
CA ASN A 286 -22.05 -15.13 -12.51
C ASN A 286 -23.49 -14.70 -12.19
N PHE A 287 -24.03 -13.82 -12.99
CA PHE A 287 -25.37 -13.30 -12.79
C PHE A 287 -26.49 -14.26 -13.24
N ALA A 288 -26.17 -15.34 -13.93
CA ALA A 288 -27.17 -16.30 -14.37
C ALA A 288 -27.61 -17.23 -13.23
N VAL A 289 -26.66 -17.75 -12.45
CA VAL A 289 -26.93 -18.68 -11.34
C VAL A 289 -26.37 -18.21 -10.00
N GLY A 290 -25.71 -17.06 -9.98
CA GLY A 290 -25.01 -16.55 -8.81
C GLY A 290 -23.59 -17.10 -8.67
N GLY A 291 -22.90 -16.65 -7.63
CA GLY A 291 -21.50 -17.01 -7.33
C GLY A 291 -20.48 -16.06 -7.96
N GLY A 292 -19.23 -16.26 -7.61
CA GLY A 292 -18.15 -15.38 -8.02
C GLY A 292 -18.14 -14.03 -7.31
N VAL A 293 -17.31 -13.15 -7.79
CA VAL A 293 -17.09 -11.81 -7.21
C VAL A 293 -17.02 -10.76 -8.31
N THR A 294 -17.47 -9.55 -7.97
CA THR A 294 -17.17 -8.37 -8.79
C THR A 294 -15.72 -7.93 -8.59
N GLU A 295 -15.23 -7.07 -9.47
CA GLU A 295 -13.87 -6.51 -9.36
C GLU A 295 -13.66 -5.63 -8.12
N ASP A 296 -14.75 -5.17 -7.49
CA ASP A 296 -14.71 -4.39 -6.25
C ASP A 296 -14.44 -5.24 -5.00
N TYR A 297 -14.44 -6.57 -5.13
CA TYR A 297 -14.25 -7.50 -4.02
C TYR A 297 -12.96 -8.30 -4.16
N VAL A 298 -12.21 -8.38 -3.08
CA VAL A 298 -10.97 -9.16 -3.00
C VAL A 298 -11.14 -10.31 -2.00
N PHE A 299 -10.85 -11.53 -2.47
CA PHE A 299 -10.95 -12.73 -1.63
C PHE A 299 -10.17 -12.58 -0.32
N ASN A 300 -10.80 -12.98 0.79
CA ASN A 300 -10.27 -12.90 2.14
C ASN A 300 -9.99 -11.49 2.68
N GLN A 301 -10.15 -10.45 1.87
CA GLN A 301 -9.91 -9.08 2.29
C GLN A 301 -11.19 -8.24 2.40
N GLY A 302 -12.19 -8.48 1.54
CA GLY A 302 -13.43 -7.74 1.51
C GLY A 302 -13.53 -6.77 0.32
N PHE A 303 -14.33 -5.73 0.48
CA PHE A 303 -14.56 -4.74 -0.57
C PHE A 303 -13.45 -3.70 -0.58
N LYS A 304 -13.00 -3.32 -1.77
CA LYS A 304 -12.08 -2.20 -1.97
C LYS A 304 -12.72 -0.91 -1.45
N VAL A 305 -11.95 -0.08 -0.75
CA VAL A 305 -12.41 1.24 -0.32
C VAL A 305 -12.56 2.23 -1.47
N THR A 306 -11.92 1.94 -2.60
CA THR A 306 -12.07 2.69 -3.86
C THR A 306 -12.63 1.74 -4.91
N PRO A 307 -13.96 1.52 -4.92
CA PRO A 307 -14.60 0.61 -5.86
C PRO A 307 -14.60 1.19 -7.27
N THR A 308 -14.39 0.32 -8.26
CA THR A 308 -14.30 0.71 -9.67
C THR A 308 -15.59 0.45 -10.43
N LEU A 309 -16.27 -0.65 -10.14
CA LEU A 309 -17.50 -1.07 -10.82
C LEU A 309 -18.74 -0.38 -10.26
N SER A 310 -18.98 -0.52 -8.95
CA SER A 310 -20.20 0.00 -8.30
C SER A 310 -20.23 1.51 -8.19
N LYS A 311 -19.04 2.15 -8.09
CA LYS A 311 -18.86 3.58 -7.76
C LYS A 311 -19.53 4.00 -6.45
N LYS A 312 -20.04 3.04 -5.67
CA LYS A 312 -20.58 3.22 -4.32
C LYS A 312 -19.69 2.49 -3.33
N HIS A 313 -19.50 3.06 -2.16
CA HIS A 313 -18.78 2.39 -1.09
C HIS A 313 -19.68 1.34 -0.40
N PHE A 314 -19.07 0.23 0.00
CA PHE A 314 -19.73 -0.74 0.87
C PHE A 314 -19.90 -0.16 2.29
N PRO A 315 -21.04 -0.39 2.99
CA PRO A 315 -22.22 -1.07 2.52
C PRO A 315 -23.25 -0.09 1.90
N THR A 316 -24.13 -0.60 1.03
CA THR A 316 -25.31 0.12 0.58
C THR A 316 -26.60 -0.38 1.25
N THR A 317 -26.53 -1.54 1.90
CA THR A 317 -27.60 -2.13 2.70
C THR A 317 -27.17 -2.24 4.16
N GLY A 318 -28.10 -2.20 5.11
CA GLY A 318 -27.79 -2.30 6.52
C GLY A 318 -28.90 -2.97 7.33
N PHE A 319 -28.53 -3.53 8.48
CA PHE A 319 -29.44 -4.07 9.49
C PHE A 319 -28.82 -3.92 10.87
N ALA A 320 -29.62 -3.90 11.93
CA ALA A 320 -29.11 -3.81 13.29
C ALA A 320 -28.17 -5.00 13.60
N GLY A 321 -26.97 -4.72 14.08
CA GLY A 321 -25.94 -5.71 14.36
C GLY A 321 -25.10 -6.12 13.14
N ALA A 322 -25.28 -5.50 11.98
CA ALA A 322 -24.38 -5.66 10.84
C ALA A 322 -22.99 -5.11 11.19
N GLN A 323 -21.95 -5.86 10.88
CA GLN A 323 -20.59 -5.50 11.26
C GLN A 323 -19.61 -5.67 10.09
N PHE A 324 -18.67 -4.74 9.99
CA PHE A 324 -17.52 -4.85 9.08
C PHE A 324 -16.31 -4.15 9.68
N GLN A 325 -15.12 -4.58 9.29
CA GLN A 325 -13.86 -3.97 9.72
C GLN A 325 -13.33 -3.06 8.61
N LEU A 326 -12.94 -1.84 8.98
CA LEU A 326 -12.13 -0.99 8.13
C LEU A 326 -10.66 -1.42 8.27
N VAL A 327 -10.11 -2.03 7.22
CA VAL A 327 -8.75 -2.56 7.20
C VAL A 327 -7.80 -1.49 6.71
N MET A 328 -6.81 -1.17 7.54
CA MET A 328 -5.82 -0.12 7.27
C MET A 328 -4.54 -0.69 6.66
N GLY A 329 -3.84 0.12 5.89
CA GLY A 329 -2.46 -0.11 5.51
C GLY A 329 -1.52 0.00 6.72
N GLY A 330 -0.43 -0.78 6.74
CA GLY A 330 0.45 -0.85 7.89
C GLY A 330 -0.11 -1.72 9.01
N VAL A 331 0.04 -1.29 10.26
CA VAL A 331 -0.39 -2.02 11.45
C VAL A 331 -1.73 -1.50 11.92
N GLN A 332 -2.76 -2.35 11.97
CA GLN A 332 -4.13 -1.98 12.35
C GLN A 332 -4.20 -1.25 13.70
N ASN A 333 -3.43 -1.73 14.68
CA ASN A 333 -3.42 -1.18 16.03
C ASN A 333 -2.73 0.19 16.17
N ASP A 334 -2.08 0.68 15.12
CA ASP A 334 -1.45 2.01 15.15
C ASP A 334 -2.44 3.13 14.84
N TYR A 335 -3.72 2.79 14.58
CA TYR A 335 -4.78 3.76 14.33
C TYR A 335 -5.76 3.86 15.49
N THR A 336 -6.39 5.02 15.60
CA THR A 336 -7.62 5.25 16.35
C THR A 336 -8.77 5.47 15.38
N PHE A 337 -9.96 5.03 15.75
CA PHE A 337 -11.15 5.12 14.88
C PHE A 337 -12.25 5.91 15.55
N THR A 338 -12.89 6.79 14.80
CA THR A 338 -14.06 7.57 15.22
C THR A 338 -15.15 7.55 14.16
N THR A 339 -16.37 7.88 14.55
CA THR A 339 -17.51 8.03 13.63
C THR A 339 -18.23 9.34 13.87
N ASN A 340 -18.75 9.95 12.81
CA ASN A 340 -19.57 11.15 12.87
C ASN A 340 -21.05 10.89 13.16
N ASN A 341 -21.46 9.63 13.38
CA ASN A 341 -22.85 9.23 13.44
C ASN A 341 -23.14 8.32 14.63
N SER A 342 -24.04 8.74 15.51
CA SER A 342 -24.42 8.02 16.74
C SER A 342 -25.19 6.69 16.49
N SER A 343 -25.76 6.51 15.28
CA SER A 343 -26.38 5.24 14.87
C SER A 343 -25.37 4.12 14.58
N VAL A 344 -24.08 4.44 14.60
CA VAL A 344 -22.99 3.54 14.29
C VAL A 344 -21.95 3.60 15.40
N THR A 345 -21.40 2.46 15.79
CA THR A 345 -20.26 2.38 16.71
C THR A 345 -19.05 1.80 15.99
N VAL A 346 -17.87 2.26 16.37
CA VAL A 346 -16.60 1.71 15.91
C VAL A 346 -15.72 1.39 17.12
N ASP A 347 -15.08 0.23 17.10
CA ASP A 347 -14.16 -0.17 18.18
C ASP A 347 -12.70 0.19 17.89
N LYS A 348 -11.81 -0.13 18.82
CA LYS A 348 -10.36 0.14 18.72
C LYS A 348 -9.66 -0.59 17.56
N ASP A 349 -10.25 -1.65 17.05
CA ASP A 349 -9.72 -2.47 15.97
C ASP A 349 -10.34 -2.08 14.61
N GLY A 350 -11.15 -1.01 14.58
CA GLY A 350 -11.83 -0.54 13.37
C GLY A 350 -13.02 -1.40 12.97
N LEU A 351 -13.61 -2.18 13.90
CA LEU A 351 -14.84 -2.92 13.67
C LEU A 351 -16.04 -2.00 13.84
N ILE A 352 -16.72 -1.73 12.75
CA ILE A 352 -17.92 -0.89 12.66
C ILE A 352 -19.15 -1.75 12.88
N THR A 353 -20.07 -1.28 13.73
CA THR A 353 -21.37 -1.92 13.97
C THR A 353 -22.49 -0.94 13.63
N LEU A 354 -23.39 -1.33 12.75
CA LEU A 354 -24.62 -0.60 12.44
C LEU A 354 -25.69 -0.93 13.51
N ASN A 355 -26.18 0.09 14.21
CA ASN A 355 -27.15 -0.11 15.29
C ASN A 355 -28.56 0.33 14.90
N GLN A 356 -28.70 1.40 14.13
CA GLN A 356 -29.96 2.01 13.74
C GLN A 356 -29.94 2.50 12.29
N PRO A 357 -31.10 2.70 11.65
CA PRO A 357 -31.19 3.27 10.31
C PRO A 357 -30.47 4.61 10.24
N THR A 358 -29.62 4.77 9.24
CA THR A 358 -28.93 6.04 8.96
C THR A 358 -28.52 6.06 7.49
N LYS A 359 -28.51 7.23 6.88
CA LYS A 359 -28.20 7.34 5.45
C LYS A 359 -26.70 7.37 5.18
N THR A 360 -26.02 8.33 5.74
CA THR A 360 -24.59 8.56 5.45
C THR A 360 -23.77 8.54 6.72
N VAL A 361 -22.64 7.83 6.66
CA VAL A 361 -21.71 7.65 7.77
C VAL A 361 -20.29 7.87 7.28
N THR A 362 -19.51 8.60 8.06
CA THR A 362 -18.06 8.70 7.87
C THR A 362 -17.34 8.09 9.07
N ILE A 363 -16.40 7.21 8.79
CA ILE A 363 -15.46 6.64 9.75
C ILE A 363 -14.11 7.29 9.49
N THR A 364 -13.54 7.92 10.49
CA THR A 364 -12.20 8.51 10.42
C THR A 364 -11.20 7.62 11.14
N ALA A 365 -10.17 7.19 10.45
CA ALA A 365 -9.03 6.46 10.99
C ALA A 365 -7.84 7.43 11.10
N THR A 366 -7.32 7.66 12.31
CA THR A 366 -6.23 8.58 12.59
C THR A 366 -5.02 7.82 13.10
N LEU A 367 -3.85 8.07 12.54
CA LEU A 367 -2.60 7.45 12.95
C LEU A 367 -2.17 7.98 14.34
N LYS A 368 -1.89 7.09 15.30
CA LYS A 368 -1.52 7.47 16.69
C LYS A 368 -0.19 8.20 16.79
N SER A 369 0.75 7.92 15.89
CA SER A 369 2.08 8.54 15.88
C SER A 369 2.10 9.91 15.21
N ASP A 370 1.08 10.24 14.40
CA ASP A 370 0.94 11.53 13.73
C ASP A 370 -0.54 11.78 13.40
N ASP A 371 -1.21 12.58 14.20
CA ASP A 371 -2.65 12.88 14.09
C ASP A 371 -3.03 13.66 12.81
N LYS A 372 -2.04 14.22 12.11
CA LYS A 372 -2.24 14.84 10.79
C LYS A 372 -2.48 13.80 9.69
N ILE A 373 -2.06 12.56 9.92
CA ILE A 373 -2.30 11.45 9.01
C ILE A 373 -3.62 10.79 9.40
N HIS A 374 -4.66 11.10 8.66
CA HIS A 374 -5.99 10.51 8.85
C HIS A 374 -6.64 10.20 7.51
N TYR A 375 -7.53 9.23 7.53
CA TYR A 375 -8.27 8.75 6.36
C TYR A 375 -9.74 8.63 6.68
N ASP A 376 -10.58 9.21 5.84
CA ASP A 376 -12.03 9.14 5.95
C ASP A 376 -12.58 8.06 5.01
N TYR A 377 -13.42 7.21 5.58
CA TYR A 377 -14.21 6.23 4.83
C TYR A 377 -15.68 6.58 4.96
N THR A 378 -16.26 7.10 3.88
CA THR A 378 -17.68 7.48 3.84
C THR A 378 -18.48 6.49 3.00
N PHE A 379 -19.59 6.00 3.57
CA PHE A 379 -20.55 5.14 2.88
C PHE A 379 -21.97 5.65 3.07
N SER A 380 -22.89 5.22 2.19
CA SER A 380 -24.30 5.58 2.26
C SER A 380 -25.19 4.36 2.10
N LEU A 381 -26.11 4.18 3.04
CA LEU A 381 -27.10 3.11 2.96
C LEU A 381 -28.30 3.57 2.10
N ASP A 382 -28.68 2.73 1.15
CA ASP A 382 -29.89 2.90 0.34
C ASP A 382 -31.07 2.17 0.98
N LEU A 383 -30.81 1.05 1.69
CA LEU A 383 -31.83 0.14 2.21
C LEU A 383 -31.48 -0.32 3.62
N TRP A 384 -32.41 -0.14 4.55
CA TRP A 384 -32.33 -0.70 5.89
C TRP A 384 -33.26 -1.89 6.05
N LEU A 385 -32.76 -3.01 6.59
CA LEU A 385 -33.47 -4.26 6.75
C LEU A 385 -33.81 -4.55 8.20
N GLU A 386 -35.04 -5.05 8.42
CA GLU A 386 -35.53 -5.49 9.71
C GLU A 386 -36.03 -6.94 9.63
N PRO A 387 -35.19 -7.95 9.90
CA PRO A 387 -35.62 -9.33 10.01
C PRO A 387 -36.57 -9.50 11.20
N LYS A 388 -37.74 -10.12 10.97
CA LYS A 388 -38.71 -10.40 12.01
C LYS A 388 -38.40 -11.75 12.68
N LEU A 389 -38.52 -11.81 14.00
CA LEU A 389 -38.14 -12.99 14.78
C LEU A 389 -39.17 -14.12 14.68
N GLN A 390 -40.45 -13.79 14.57
CA GLN A 390 -41.56 -14.75 14.43
C GLN A 390 -41.61 -15.37 13.05
N SER A 391 -42.18 -16.56 12.97
CA SER A 391 -42.54 -17.25 11.72
C SER A 391 -43.97 -17.01 11.33
N PHE A 392 -44.24 -17.14 10.05
CA PHE A 392 -45.53 -16.89 9.42
C PHE A 392 -45.95 -18.08 8.58
N GLN A 393 -47.26 -18.34 8.51
CA GLN A 393 -47.84 -19.45 7.75
C GLN A 393 -47.87 -19.16 6.25
N ASN A 394 -48.03 -17.91 5.88
CA ASN A 394 -48.15 -17.51 4.48
C ASN A 394 -47.51 -16.12 4.23
N GLN A 395 -47.34 -15.80 2.96
CA GLN A 395 -46.71 -14.56 2.50
C GLN A 395 -47.50 -13.30 2.90
N ASN A 396 -48.83 -13.37 2.96
CA ASN A 396 -49.67 -12.20 3.31
C ASN A 396 -49.48 -11.82 4.78
N ASP A 397 -49.40 -12.81 5.68
CA ASP A 397 -49.13 -12.57 7.11
C ASP A 397 -47.71 -12.00 7.30
N ALA A 398 -46.73 -12.49 6.53
CA ALA A 398 -45.39 -11.96 6.51
C ALA A 398 -45.37 -10.50 6.00
N ARG A 399 -46.09 -10.20 4.94
CA ARG A 399 -46.22 -8.85 4.38
C ARG A 399 -46.86 -7.88 5.34
N ALA A 400 -47.88 -8.32 6.10
CA ALA A 400 -48.57 -7.50 7.10
C ALA A 400 -47.67 -7.02 8.25
N GLN A 401 -46.47 -7.66 8.44
CA GLN A 401 -45.49 -7.22 9.43
C GLN A 401 -44.71 -5.99 9.00
N CYS A 402 -44.72 -5.65 7.73
CA CYS A 402 -44.02 -4.49 7.19
C CYS A 402 -44.95 -3.30 7.16
N THR A 403 -44.82 -2.41 8.12
CA THR A 403 -45.75 -1.27 8.35
C THR A 403 -45.08 0.07 8.02
N GLY A 404 -45.85 1.11 7.83
CA GLY A 404 -45.35 2.44 7.51
C GLY A 404 -44.72 2.50 6.12
N SER A 405 -43.48 2.98 6.06
CA SER A 405 -42.67 3.04 4.83
C SER A 405 -41.97 1.73 4.50
N SER A 406 -41.95 0.75 5.42
CA SER A 406 -41.26 -0.52 5.19
C SER A 406 -42.10 -1.46 4.33
N LYS A 407 -41.43 -2.29 3.53
CA LYS A 407 -42.05 -3.25 2.61
C LYS A 407 -41.42 -4.62 2.76
N LEU A 408 -42.22 -5.68 2.52
CA LEU A 408 -41.62 -7.00 2.32
C LEU A 408 -40.72 -6.97 1.09
N LEU A 409 -39.48 -7.44 1.22
CA LEU A 409 -38.46 -7.28 0.20
C LEU A 409 -38.68 -8.22 -0.99
N SER A 410 -38.19 -7.83 -2.14
CA SER A 410 -38.06 -8.69 -3.31
C SER A 410 -36.90 -9.65 -3.16
N ARG A 411 -36.86 -10.68 -3.99
CA ARG A 411 -35.74 -11.59 -4.10
C ARG A 411 -34.43 -10.84 -4.39
N LYS A 412 -34.48 -9.88 -5.32
CA LYS A 412 -33.28 -9.13 -5.75
C LYS A 412 -32.66 -8.27 -4.65
N GLU A 413 -33.47 -7.80 -3.71
CA GLU A 413 -32.98 -7.03 -2.55
C GLU A 413 -32.26 -7.94 -1.53
N LEU A 414 -32.58 -9.24 -1.54
CA LEU A 414 -31.94 -10.23 -0.69
C LEU A 414 -30.79 -10.96 -1.39
N ASN A 415 -31.06 -11.49 -2.57
CA ASN A 415 -30.10 -12.27 -3.35
C ASN A 415 -30.10 -11.81 -4.81
N ASN A 416 -28.95 -11.47 -5.34
CA ASN A 416 -28.79 -11.00 -6.72
C ASN A 416 -28.80 -12.11 -7.78
N SER A 417 -29.00 -13.36 -7.41
CA SER A 417 -29.15 -14.45 -8.37
C SER A 417 -30.35 -14.20 -9.27
N SER A 418 -30.17 -14.31 -10.57
CA SER A 418 -31.23 -14.01 -11.54
C SER A 418 -32.29 -15.11 -11.63
N GLU A 419 -31.93 -16.34 -11.33
CA GLU A 419 -32.78 -17.50 -11.45
C GLU A 419 -32.82 -18.33 -10.16
N PHE A 420 -33.94 -18.89 -9.82
CA PHE A 420 -34.00 -20.05 -8.96
C PHE A 420 -34.14 -21.26 -9.87
N SER A 421 -33.09 -22.05 -9.89
CA SER A 421 -33.01 -23.18 -10.81
C SER A 421 -32.79 -24.46 -10.01
N THR A 422 -33.67 -25.39 -10.23
CA THR A 422 -33.47 -26.80 -9.86
C THR A 422 -32.74 -27.56 -10.96
N LYS A 423 -32.30 -26.88 -12.03
CA LYS A 423 -31.59 -27.53 -13.14
C LYS A 423 -30.23 -28.03 -12.68
N ASN A 424 -29.96 -29.27 -13.00
CA ASN A 424 -28.61 -29.81 -12.91
C ASN A 424 -27.75 -29.12 -13.97
N LEU A 425 -26.71 -28.39 -13.55
CA LEU A 425 -25.66 -27.94 -14.46
C LEU A 425 -24.69 -29.10 -14.69
N ASP A 426 -24.32 -29.32 -15.95
CA ASP A 426 -23.28 -30.26 -16.37
C ASP A 426 -23.57 -31.75 -16.07
N GLY A 427 -24.85 -32.19 -16.06
CA GLY A 427 -25.20 -33.59 -15.89
C GLY A 427 -24.82 -34.19 -14.53
N ALA A 428 -24.34 -33.38 -13.61
CA ALA A 428 -24.13 -33.79 -12.23
C ALA A 428 -25.52 -33.91 -11.55
N LYS A 429 -25.73 -35.02 -10.83
CA LYS A 429 -26.93 -35.21 -10.00
C LYS A 429 -26.88 -34.33 -8.74
N GLY A 430 -26.37 -33.11 -8.86
CA GLY A 430 -26.24 -32.14 -7.79
C GLY A 430 -27.30 -31.04 -7.87
N ARG A 431 -27.77 -30.58 -6.73
CA ARG A 431 -28.69 -29.45 -6.62
C ARG A 431 -27.90 -28.16 -6.74
N ILE A 432 -28.29 -27.31 -7.69
CA ILE A 432 -27.71 -25.99 -7.82
C ILE A 432 -28.45 -25.08 -6.86
N TYR A 433 -27.69 -24.49 -5.96
CA TYR A 433 -28.17 -23.42 -5.13
C TYR A 433 -27.91 -22.10 -5.84
N ASN A 434 -28.90 -21.22 -5.87
CA ASN A 434 -28.75 -19.88 -6.42
C ASN A 434 -27.94 -19.03 -5.45
N VAL A 435 -26.61 -19.21 -5.49
CA VAL A 435 -25.68 -18.49 -4.64
C VAL A 435 -25.55 -17.04 -5.09
N PHE A 436 -25.26 -16.13 -4.16
CA PHE A 436 -25.07 -14.72 -4.46
C PHE A 436 -23.69 -14.44 -5.05
N THR A 437 -23.60 -13.39 -5.89
CA THR A 437 -22.33 -12.82 -6.34
C THR A 437 -21.88 -11.78 -5.33
N ARG A 438 -20.61 -11.83 -4.87
CA ARG A 438 -20.10 -10.79 -3.97
C ARG A 438 -19.91 -9.48 -4.73
N GLY A 439 -20.64 -8.45 -4.31
CA GLY A 439 -20.65 -7.15 -5.00
C GLY A 439 -21.41 -6.09 -4.22
N ILE A 440 -21.07 -4.82 -4.40
CA ILE A 440 -21.72 -3.68 -3.76
C ILE A 440 -23.01 -3.33 -4.52
N GLY A 441 -24.13 -3.17 -3.80
CA GLY A 441 -25.41 -2.82 -4.39
C GLY A 441 -26.17 -3.97 -5.05
N TYR A 442 -25.75 -5.21 -4.83
CA TYR A 442 -26.37 -6.42 -5.41
C TYR A 442 -27.25 -7.19 -4.40
N GLY A 443 -27.76 -6.52 -3.37
CA GLY A 443 -28.58 -7.11 -2.32
C GLY A 443 -27.78 -7.51 -1.07
N VAL A 444 -28.52 -7.84 0.00
CA VAL A 444 -27.95 -8.02 1.33
C VAL A 444 -26.94 -9.15 1.40
N PHE A 445 -27.19 -10.31 0.76
CA PHE A 445 -26.26 -11.43 0.79
C PHE A 445 -25.02 -11.18 -0.06
N SER A 446 -25.14 -10.39 -1.13
CA SER A 446 -23.97 -9.97 -1.91
C SER A 446 -23.00 -9.12 -1.10
N GLU A 447 -23.51 -8.25 -0.27
CA GLU A 447 -22.71 -7.36 0.56
C GLU A 447 -22.24 -8.04 1.84
N TRP A 448 -23.15 -8.63 2.59
CA TRP A 448 -22.88 -9.11 3.93
C TRP A 448 -22.50 -10.59 4.00
N GLY A 449 -22.75 -11.36 2.95
CA GLY A 449 -22.60 -12.79 2.98
C GLY A 449 -23.71 -13.46 3.80
N ARG A 450 -23.40 -14.56 4.44
CA ARG A 450 -24.30 -15.29 5.31
C ARG A 450 -24.75 -14.41 6.49
N SER A 451 -26.05 -14.34 6.78
CA SER A 451 -26.62 -13.39 7.76
C SER A 451 -27.02 -14.01 9.11
N LEU A 452 -26.61 -15.22 9.42
CA LEU A 452 -27.02 -15.94 10.64
C LEU A 452 -26.54 -15.25 11.92
N ASN A 453 -27.40 -15.20 12.94
CA ASN A 453 -27.08 -14.75 14.28
C ASN A 453 -26.96 -15.88 15.32
N GLN A 454 -27.27 -17.11 14.95
CA GLN A 454 -27.20 -18.28 15.83
C GLN A 454 -26.56 -19.49 15.14
N GLN A 455 -25.95 -20.36 15.93
CA GLN A 455 -25.39 -21.61 15.47
C GLN A 455 -26.53 -22.60 15.18
N TYR A 456 -26.44 -23.29 14.05
CA TYR A 456 -27.29 -24.40 13.67
C TYR A 456 -26.43 -25.51 13.09
N ASN A 457 -26.52 -26.71 13.64
CA ASN A 457 -25.74 -27.88 13.18
C ASN A 457 -24.25 -27.57 12.94
N SER A 458 -23.58 -26.96 13.89
CA SER A 458 -22.18 -26.56 13.83
C SER A 458 -21.87 -25.39 12.86
N LEU A 459 -22.88 -24.71 12.33
CA LEU A 459 -22.66 -23.53 11.51
C LEU A 459 -22.21 -22.34 12.37
N ILE A 460 -21.26 -21.58 11.82
CA ILE A 460 -20.71 -20.43 12.51
C ILE A 460 -21.70 -19.26 12.49
N VAL A 461 -21.83 -18.62 13.63
CA VAL A 461 -22.60 -17.38 13.78
C VAL A 461 -21.83 -16.24 13.13
N THR A 462 -22.43 -15.58 12.14
CA THR A 462 -21.76 -14.50 11.41
C THR A 462 -22.10 -13.11 11.91
N TYR A 463 -23.37 -12.88 12.34
CA TYR A 463 -23.80 -11.59 12.91
C TYR A 463 -24.56 -11.80 14.22
N PRO A 464 -23.87 -12.02 15.34
CA PRO A 464 -24.49 -12.46 16.61
C PRO A 464 -25.45 -11.42 17.22
N LYS A 465 -25.29 -10.15 16.88
CA LYS A 465 -26.13 -9.05 17.39
C LYS A 465 -27.33 -8.75 16.47
N SER A 466 -27.47 -9.45 15.37
CA SER A 466 -28.58 -9.24 14.42
C SER A 466 -29.82 -10.06 14.80
N ASN A 467 -30.97 -9.69 14.20
CA ASN A 467 -32.22 -10.46 14.33
C ASN A 467 -32.38 -11.54 13.26
N TRP A 468 -31.37 -11.76 12.41
CA TRP A 468 -31.42 -12.84 11.44
C TRP A 468 -31.44 -14.19 12.14
N LYS A 469 -32.39 -15.04 11.75
CA LYS A 469 -32.51 -16.42 12.22
C LYS A 469 -32.24 -17.37 11.07
N PHE A 470 -31.76 -18.56 11.38
CA PHE A 470 -31.72 -19.65 10.41
C PHE A 470 -33.13 -19.94 9.88
N GLY A 471 -33.25 -20.13 8.56
CA GLY A 471 -34.50 -20.49 7.91
C GLY A 471 -34.80 -19.63 6.68
N TRP A 472 -36.01 -19.81 6.21
CA TRP A 472 -36.51 -19.22 4.99
C TRP A 472 -37.20 -17.89 5.26
N TYR A 473 -37.03 -16.94 4.35
CA TYR A 473 -37.68 -15.62 4.39
C TYR A 473 -38.53 -15.42 3.17
N TYR A 474 -39.79 -15.03 3.39
CA TYR A 474 -40.70 -14.65 2.33
C TYR A 474 -40.16 -13.42 1.59
N THR A 475 -40.33 -13.46 0.27
CA THR A 475 -40.18 -12.27 -0.57
C THR A 475 -41.55 -11.73 -0.95
N ASN A 476 -41.64 -10.57 -1.59
CA ASN A 476 -42.87 -10.03 -2.14
C ASN A 476 -43.27 -10.62 -3.51
N GLU A 477 -42.46 -11.55 -4.01
CA GLU A 477 -42.62 -12.19 -5.32
C GLU A 477 -43.25 -13.57 -5.19
N SER A 478 -43.91 -14.02 -6.27
CA SER A 478 -44.52 -15.34 -6.36
C SER A 478 -44.03 -16.07 -7.62
N HIS A 479 -44.02 -17.38 -7.54
CA HIS A 479 -43.71 -18.28 -8.63
C HIS A 479 -44.97 -19.07 -9.02
N ASN A 480 -45.30 -19.09 -10.31
CA ASN A 480 -46.43 -19.87 -10.82
C ASN A 480 -45.93 -21.27 -11.22
N THR A 481 -46.55 -22.27 -10.69
CA THR A 481 -46.24 -23.69 -10.92
C THR A 481 -47.51 -24.52 -10.97
N THR A 482 -47.39 -25.83 -11.05
CA THR A 482 -48.52 -26.76 -10.91
C THR A 482 -48.30 -27.66 -9.70
N ASN A 483 -49.38 -27.97 -8.97
CA ASN A 483 -49.31 -28.95 -7.89
C ASN A 483 -49.34 -30.38 -8.45
N ASP A 484 -49.29 -31.36 -7.56
CA ASP A 484 -49.29 -32.80 -7.92
C ASP A 484 -50.53 -33.23 -8.69
N ASN A 485 -51.60 -32.46 -8.61
CA ASN A 485 -52.86 -32.67 -9.35
C ASN A 485 -52.90 -31.96 -10.71
N ASN A 486 -51.79 -31.37 -11.17
CA ASN A 486 -51.67 -30.51 -12.35
C ASN A 486 -52.53 -29.21 -12.31
N GLU A 487 -52.95 -28.79 -11.14
CA GLU A 487 -53.64 -27.51 -10.98
C GLU A 487 -52.64 -26.36 -10.90
N ALA A 488 -52.90 -25.24 -11.57
CA ALA A 488 -52.05 -24.05 -11.52
C ALA A 488 -52.12 -23.43 -10.12
N ILE A 489 -50.96 -23.30 -9.48
CA ILE A 489 -50.81 -22.68 -8.18
C ILE A 489 -49.76 -21.55 -8.24
N SER A 490 -49.90 -20.59 -7.31
CA SER A 490 -48.94 -19.51 -7.14
C SER A 490 -48.35 -19.60 -5.74
N GLU A 491 -47.05 -19.85 -5.69
CA GLU A 491 -46.30 -20.00 -4.45
C GLU A 491 -45.37 -18.81 -4.21
N ALA A 492 -45.17 -18.45 -2.94
CA ALA A 492 -44.22 -17.41 -2.57
C ALA A 492 -42.79 -17.82 -2.86
N ILE A 493 -42.02 -16.92 -3.41
CA ILE A 493 -40.55 -17.10 -3.51
C ILE A 493 -39.93 -16.89 -2.14
N LEU A 494 -39.06 -17.81 -1.74
CA LEU A 494 -38.36 -17.85 -0.48
C LEU A 494 -36.85 -17.66 -0.69
N VAL A 495 -36.21 -17.00 0.26
CA VAL A 495 -34.75 -16.86 0.30
C VAL A 495 -34.21 -17.35 1.65
N SER A 496 -33.25 -18.23 1.62
CA SER A 496 -32.62 -18.77 2.82
C SER A 496 -31.60 -17.79 3.41
N SER A 497 -31.68 -17.52 4.71
CA SER A 497 -30.69 -16.71 5.43
C SER A 497 -29.34 -17.45 5.61
N HIS A 498 -29.33 -18.75 5.43
CA HIS A 498 -28.16 -19.58 5.62
C HIS A 498 -27.14 -19.42 4.48
N ASP A 499 -27.63 -19.44 3.24
CA ASP A 499 -26.79 -19.52 2.05
C ASP A 499 -27.29 -18.66 0.88
N GLY A 500 -28.38 -17.91 1.09
CA GLY A 500 -29.02 -17.12 0.05
C GLY A 500 -29.79 -17.97 -0.97
N MET A 501 -29.97 -19.29 -0.76
CA MET A 501 -30.68 -20.14 -1.68
C MET A 501 -32.10 -19.61 -1.93
N ILE A 502 -32.50 -19.61 -3.20
CA ILE A 502 -33.85 -19.22 -3.63
C ILE A 502 -34.65 -20.48 -3.84
N SER A 503 -35.89 -20.53 -3.33
CA SER A 503 -36.79 -21.66 -3.47
C SER A 503 -38.24 -21.24 -3.32
N PHE A 504 -39.15 -22.21 -3.31
CA PHE A 504 -40.59 -22.04 -3.04
C PHE A 504 -41.10 -23.25 -2.22
N PRO A 505 -42.23 -23.15 -1.51
CA PRO A 505 -42.66 -24.14 -0.53
C PRO A 505 -42.75 -25.56 -1.04
N SER A 506 -43.28 -25.79 -2.25
CA SER A 506 -43.46 -27.15 -2.80
C SER A 506 -42.16 -27.77 -3.31
N ALA A 507 -41.13 -26.97 -3.61
CA ALA A 507 -39.90 -27.49 -4.25
C ALA A 507 -39.13 -28.49 -3.40
N TRP A 508 -39.29 -28.49 -2.08
CA TRP A 508 -38.43 -29.23 -1.17
C TRP A 508 -39.16 -29.80 0.06
N GLY A 509 -40.47 -29.73 0.14
CA GLY A 509 -41.21 -30.03 1.37
C GLY A 509 -40.68 -29.14 2.53
N ILE A 510 -40.58 -27.84 2.29
CA ILE A 510 -40.04 -26.90 3.28
C ILE A 510 -41.01 -26.77 4.43
N ASP A 511 -40.83 -27.59 5.47
CA ASP A 511 -41.57 -27.55 6.72
C ASP A 511 -40.96 -26.57 7.74
N GLU A 512 -39.82 -25.97 7.41
CA GLU A 512 -39.14 -25.04 8.30
C GLU A 512 -39.89 -23.73 8.47
N ALA A 513 -39.66 -23.10 9.61
CA ALA A 513 -40.22 -21.78 9.92
C ALA A 513 -39.85 -20.73 8.87
N LYS A 514 -40.86 -20.11 8.27
CA LYS A 514 -40.70 -19.05 7.28
C LYS A 514 -40.94 -17.70 7.93
N ARG A 515 -40.03 -16.75 7.73
CA ARG A 515 -40.03 -15.44 8.37
C ARG A 515 -40.25 -14.31 7.37
N ALA A 516 -40.33 -13.09 7.88
CA ALA A 516 -40.33 -11.88 7.09
C ALA A 516 -39.05 -11.07 7.28
N VAL A 517 -38.64 -10.34 6.26
CA VAL A 517 -37.71 -9.24 6.36
C VAL A 517 -38.32 -8.01 5.71
N CYS A 518 -38.46 -6.95 6.48
CA CYS A 518 -38.99 -5.69 6.01
C CYS A 518 -37.85 -4.75 5.65
N GLY A 519 -37.97 -4.02 4.57
CA GLY A 519 -36.97 -3.06 4.11
C GLY A 519 -37.54 -1.65 4.04
N THR A 520 -36.76 -0.68 4.47
CA THR A 520 -37.04 0.75 4.33
C THR A 520 -35.96 1.40 3.50
N TYR A 521 -36.33 2.05 2.40
CA TYR A 521 -35.40 2.86 1.61
C TYR A 521 -35.11 4.18 2.34
N LEU A 522 -33.83 4.59 2.39
CA LEU A 522 -33.31 5.72 3.16
C LEU A 522 -33.09 6.97 2.31
#